data_7df9db765441c7ad9791628082d97d0f
#
_entry.id   7df9db765441c7ad9791628082d97d0f
#
_cell.length_a   1.000
_cell.length_b   1.000
_cell.length_c   1.000
_cell.angle_alpha   90.00
_cell.angle_beta   90.00
_cell.angle_gamma   90.00
#
_symmetry.space_group_name_H-M   'P 1'
#
loop_
_entity.id
_entity.type
_entity.pdbx_description
1 polymer ?
#
loop_
_entity_poly.entity_id
_entity_poly.type
_entity_poly.pdbx_seq_one_letter_code
_entity_poly.pdbx_strand_id
1 'polypeptide(L)'
;GASASGKLAAALDKARRDAVAKGKDPGEAVRDKADHLRADARRAAKRDMRLWAPLLFKPGGERDEADIEHVSCLVLDYDGGTPIDEASAAWRPYYHVVHTTWSHTPARPKLRLVLPLAAPIRPEDFRALFAWAEARTHFAVDPTGRGVSRAHAMPVTPSEDAPRQAIVAPGELLDPVTLGIVAAPSPVP
;
A
#
# COMPACT_ATOMS: atom_id res chain seq x y z
N GLY A 1 24.44 25.36 10.51
CA GLY A 1 24.65 23.99 10.01
C GLY A 1 24.60 23.97 8.49
N ALA A 2 25.34 23.06 7.83
CA ALA A 2 25.31 22.94 6.38
C ALA A 2 23.89 22.66 5.89
N SER A 3 23.45 23.35 4.82
CA SER A 3 22.15 23.11 4.20
C SER A 3 22.04 21.66 3.67
N ALA A 4 20.80 21.17 3.45
CA ALA A 4 20.58 19.84 2.89
C ALA A 4 21.32 19.65 1.55
N SER A 5 21.36 20.70 0.71
CA SER A 5 22.09 20.74 -0.55
C SER A 5 23.61 20.60 -0.33
N GLY A 6 24.18 21.26 0.68
CA GLY A 6 25.60 21.15 1.01
C GLY A 6 26.00 19.74 1.50
N LYS A 7 25.14 19.08 2.27
CA LYS A 7 25.39 17.69 2.72
C LYS A 7 25.35 16.71 1.55
N LEU A 8 24.44 16.90 0.61
CA LEU A 8 24.34 16.08 -0.60
C LEU A 8 25.61 16.23 -1.45
N ALA A 9 26.02 17.46 -1.75
CA ALA A 9 27.22 17.75 -2.52
C ALA A 9 28.47 17.10 -1.89
N ALA A 10 28.66 17.26 -0.60
CA ALA A 10 29.78 16.66 0.13
C ALA A 10 29.79 15.11 0.06
N ALA A 11 28.59 14.47 0.11
CA ALA A 11 28.49 13.01 -0.01
C ALA A 11 28.86 12.50 -1.41
N LEU A 12 28.45 13.23 -2.46
CA LEU A 12 28.79 12.89 -3.84
C LEU A 12 30.28 13.11 -4.14
N ASP A 13 30.86 14.23 -3.67
CA ASP A 13 32.29 14.49 -3.79
C ASP A 13 33.15 13.46 -3.07
N LYS A 14 32.71 13.00 -1.89
CA LYS A 14 33.37 11.89 -1.19
C LYS A 14 33.34 10.62 -2.01
N ALA A 15 32.16 10.23 -2.57
CA ALA A 15 32.05 9.03 -3.39
C ALA A 15 32.98 9.09 -4.61
N ARG A 16 33.08 10.26 -5.25
CA ARG A 16 34.02 10.50 -6.37
C ARG A 16 35.49 10.28 -5.98
N ARG A 17 35.94 10.89 -4.88
CA ARG A 17 37.33 10.73 -4.39
C ARG A 17 37.64 9.28 -4.02
N ASP A 18 36.71 8.60 -3.32
CA ASP A 18 36.91 7.21 -2.91
C ASP A 18 36.98 6.26 -4.12
N ALA A 19 36.25 6.53 -5.19
CA ALA A 19 36.32 5.75 -6.44
C ALA A 19 37.67 5.93 -7.14
N VAL A 20 38.14 7.17 -7.28
CA VAL A 20 39.48 7.46 -7.86
C VAL A 20 40.58 6.75 -7.09
N ALA A 21 40.53 6.81 -5.76
CA ALA A 21 41.54 6.16 -4.90
C ALA A 21 41.55 4.62 -5.04
N LYS A 22 40.43 4.03 -5.47
CA LYS A 22 40.25 2.58 -5.66
C LYS A 22 40.36 2.13 -7.12
N GLY A 23 40.72 3.04 -8.05
CA GLY A 23 40.82 2.74 -9.48
C GLY A 23 39.47 2.39 -10.15
N LYS A 24 38.35 2.88 -9.58
CA LYS A 24 36.98 2.69 -10.12
C LYS A 24 36.53 3.92 -10.90
N ASP A 25 35.49 3.75 -11.76
CA ASP A 25 34.90 4.88 -12.47
C ASP A 25 34.23 5.86 -11.48
N PRO A 26 34.73 7.11 -11.40
CA PRO A 26 34.16 8.10 -10.49
C PRO A 26 32.77 8.55 -10.91
N GLY A 27 32.41 8.48 -12.18
CA GLY A 27 31.07 8.84 -12.69
C GLY A 27 30.01 7.81 -12.27
N GLU A 28 30.32 6.52 -12.37
CA GLU A 28 29.47 5.44 -11.90
C GLU A 28 29.28 5.53 -10.38
N ALA A 29 30.34 5.69 -9.61
CA ALA A 29 30.28 5.80 -8.16
C ALA A 29 29.43 6.98 -7.66
N VAL A 30 29.45 8.11 -8.38
CA VAL A 30 28.61 9.27 -8.08
C VAL A 30 27.14 8.97 -8.38
N ARG A 31 26.84 8.31 -9.53
CA ARG A 31 25.45 7.91 -9.88
C ARG A 31 24.90 6.94 -8.84
N ASP A 32 25.63 5.89 -8.52
CA ASP A 32 25.22 4.88 -7.50
C ASP A 32 24.95 5.54 -6.14
N LYS A 33 25.83 6.45 -5.73
CA LYS A 33 25.65 7.18 -4.46
C LYS A 33 24.44 8.08 -4.49
N ALA A 34 24.19 8.79 -5.60
CA ALA A 34 23.00 9.62 -5.76
C ALA A 34 21.71 8.79 -5.70
N ASP A 35 21.69 7.65 -6.38
CA ASP A 35 20.52 6.76 -6.39
C ASP A 35 20.26 6.14 -5.01
N HIS A 36 21.32 5.75 -4.29
CA HIS A 36 21.20 5.30 -2.91
C HIS A 36 20.61 6.37 -1.98
N LEU A 37 21.12 7.60 -2.06
CA LEU A 37 20.61 8.72 -1.26
C LEU A 37 19.16 9.07 -1.59
N ARG A 38 18.77 9.01 -2.88
CA ARG A 38 17.35 9.17 -3.29
C ARG A 38 16.47 8.07 -2.74
N ALA A 39 16.94 6.82 -2.76
CA ALA A 39 16.21 5.68 -2.21
C ALA A 39 16.05 5.81 -0.68
N ASP A 40 17.09 6.27 0.03
CA ASP A 40 17.01 6.53 1.48
C ASP A 40 16.04 7.65 1.82
N ALA A 41 16.06 8.76 1.08
CA ALA A 41 15.13 9.85 1.26
C ALA A 41 13.67 9.40 1.02
N ARG A 42 13.44 8.60 -0.03
CA ARG A 42 12.12 8.00 -0.29
C ARG A 42 11.66 7.07 0.84
N ARG A 43 12.56 6.24 1.39
CA ARG A 43 12.25 5.38 2.54
C ARG A 43 11.91 6.18 3.78
N ALA A 44 12.66 7.26 4.05
CA ALA A 44 12.37 8.16 5.16
C ALA A 44 10.99 8.83 5.01
N ALA A 45 10.70 9.42 3.84
CA ALA A 45 9.40 10.03 3.57
C ALA A 45 8.25 9.03 3.72
N LYS A 46 8.43 7.76 3.33
CA LYS A 46 7.41 6.72 3.52
C LYS A 46 7.15 6.41 5.00
N ARG A 47 8.16 6.45 5.87
CA ARG A 47 7.99 6.21 7.31
C ARG A 47 7.18 7.31 8.00
N ASP A 48 7.25 8.53 7.48
CA ASP A 48 6.56 9.69 8.03
C ASP A 48 5.11 9.84 7.51
N MET A 49 4.65 8.93 6.63
CA MET A 49 3.28 8.96 6.13
C MET A 49 2.29 8.65 7.24
N ARG A 50 1.18 9.39 7.24
CA ARG A 50 0.02 9.02 8.05
C ARG A 50 -0.52 7.67 7.59
N LEU A 51 -0.85 6.83 8.54
CA LEU A 51 -1.42 5.51 8.31
C LEU A 51 -2.89 5.51 8.72
N TRP A 52 -3.64 4.62 8.10
CA TRP A 52 -5.00 4.27 8.48
C TRP A 52 -5.17 2.75 8.42
N ALA A 53 -6.15 2.22 9.13
CA ALA A 53 -6.52 0.81 9.05
C ALA A 53 -8.05 0.69 9.06
N PRO A 54 -8.64 -0.22 8.28
CA PRO A 54 -10.07 -0.46 8.26
C PRO A 54 -10.52 -1.35 9.43
N LEU A 55 -10.04 -1.05 10.63
CA LEU A 55 -10.13 -1.88 11.82
C LEU A 55 -10.77 -1.10 12.98
N LEU A 56 -11.62 -1.79 13.74
CA LEU A 56 -12.04 -1.36 15.05
C LEU A 56 -11.23 -2.16 16.08
N PHE A 57 -10.62 -1.48 17.04
CA PHE A 57 -9.88 -2.09 18.14
C PHE A 57 -10.74 -2.11 19.41
N LYS A 58 -10.50 -3.10 20.24
CA LYS A 58 -11.06 -3.14 21.60
C LYS A 58 -10.70 -1.89 22.37
N PRO A 59 -11.56 -1.41 23.30
CA PRO A 59 -11.23 -0.27 24.14
C PRO A 59 -9.88 -0.44 24.85
N GLY A 60 -8.96 0.51 24.65
CA GLY A 60 -7.61 0.45 25.20
C GLY A 60 -6.65 -0.51 24.51
N GLY A 61 -7.09 -1.18 23.45
CA GLY A 61 -6.25 -2.08 22.65
C GLY A 61 -5.23 -1.34 21.79
N GLU A 62 -4.16 -2.05 21.47
CA GLU A 62 -3.10 -1.59 20.56
C GLU A 62 -3.25 -2.22 19.17
N ARG A 63 -2.34 -1.90 18.26
CA ARG A 63 -2.33 -2.47 16.91
C ARG A 63 -1.77 -3.89 16.90
N ASP A 64 -2.42 -4.79 17.63
CA ASP A 64 -2.18 -6.22 17.64
C ASP A 64 -3.41 -6.96 17.10
N GLU A 65 -3.22 -8.14 16.51
CA GLU A 65 -4.33 -8.96 16.00
C GLU A 65 -5.31 -9.36 17.12
N ALA A 66 -4.80 -9.61 18.32
CA ALA A 66 -5.60 -9.95 19.48
C ALA A 66 -6.54 -8.83 19.96
N ASP A 67 -6.21 -7.58 19.63
CA ASP A 67 -6.98 -6.40 20.00
C ASP A 67 -7.94 -5.92 18.90
N ILE A 68 -7.93 -6.55 17.73
CA ILE A 68 -8.88 -6.21 16.67
C ILE A 68 -10.23 -6.82 17.03
N GLU A 69 -11.25 -5.98 17.01
CA GLU A 69 -12.64 -6.38 17.22
C GLU A 69 -13.33 -6.66 15.89
N HIS A 70 -13.18 -5.76 14.92
CA HIS A 70 -13.83 -5.87 13.61
C HIS A 70 -12.96 -5.33 12.47
N VAL A 71 -13.22 -5.88 11.28
CA VAL A 71 -12.69 -5.40 10.00
C VAL A 71 -13.85 -4.85 9.17
N SER A 72 -13.75 -3.62 8.69
CA SER A 72 -14.81 -2.91 7.96
C SER A 72 -14.60 -2.79 6.44
N CYS A 73 -13.38 -3.00 5.96
CA CYS A 73 -13.08 -2.97 4.52
C CYS A 73 -12.07 -4.06 4.15
N LEU A 74 -12.20 -4.57 2.92
CA LEU A 74 -11.13 -5.31 2.27
C LEU A 74 -10.25 -4.30 1.52
N VAL A 75 -8.95 -4.32 1.79
CA VAL A 75 -7.96 -3.44 1.14
C VAL A 75 -6.95 -4.29 0.37
N LEU A 76 -6.78 -3.99 -0.90
CA LEU A 76 -5.96 -4.74 -1.83
C LEU A 76 -4.91 -3.84 -2.49
N ASP A 77 -3.65 -4.23 -2.42
CA ASP A 77 -2.56 -3.56 -3.12
C ASP A 77 -2.26 -4.29 -4.44
N TYR A 78 -2.17 -3.53 -5.55
CA TYR A 78 -1.75 -4.00 -6.86
C TYR A 78 -0.37 -3.44 -7.17
N ASP A 79 0.67 -4.23 -6.96
CA ASP A 79 2.06 -3.83 -7.15
C ASP A 79 2.69 -4.37 -8.46
N GLY A 80 1.93 -5.16 -9.20
CA GLY A 80 2.35 -5.86 -10.41
C GLY A 80 2.31 -5.04 -11.71
N GLY A 81 1.78 -3.80 -11.67
CA GLY A 81 1.66 -2.97 -12.87
C GLY A 81 0.29 -3.03 -13.54
N THR A 82 -0.73 -3.58 -12.90
CA THR A 82 -2.12 -3.62 -13.41
C THR A 82 -2.63 -2.18 -13.64
N PRO A 83 -3.20 -1.87 -14.82
CA PRO A 83 -3.84 -0.58 -15.08
C PRO A 83 -5.02 -0.32 -14.14
N ILE A 84 -5.27 0.96 -13.80
CA ILE A 84 -6.30 1.33 -12.82
C ILE A 84 -7.71 0.95 -13.29
N ASP A 85 -7.99 1.10 -14.58
CA ASP A 85 -9.29 0.74 -15.17
C ASP A 85 -9.53 -0.77 -15.13
N GLU A 86 -8.50 -1.57 -15.38
CA GLU A 86 -8.55 -3.04 -15.30
C GLU A 86 -8.75 -3.49 -13.85
N ALA A 87 -7.98 -2.93 -12.90
CA ALA A 87 -8.15 -3.20 -11.49
C ALA A 87 -9.57 -2.84 -11.02
N SER A 88 -10.13 -1.70 -11.44
CA SER A 88 -11.49 -1.31 -11.11
C SER A 88 -12.52 -2.24 -11.75
N ALA A 89 -12.37 -2.59 -13.03
CA ALA A 89 -13.31 -3.44 -13.73
C ALA A 89 -13.47 -4.84 -13.11
N ALA A 90 -12.38 -5.40 -12.57
CA ALA A 90 -12.38 -6.71 -11.90
C ALA A 90 -13.30 -6.75 -10.66
N TRP A 91 -13.65 -5.59 -10.09
CA TRP A 91 -14.44 -5.50 -8.87
C TRP A 91 -15.90 -5.10 -9.08
N ARG A 92 -16.34 -4.93 -10.30
CA ARG A 92 -17.78 -4.80 -10.58
C ARG A 92 -18.50 -6.11 -10.21
N PRO A 93 -19.69 -6.06 -9.60
CA PRO A 93 -20.58 -4.90 -9.39
C PRO A 93 -20.39 -4.17 -8.04
N TYR A 94 -19.31 -4.41 -7.30
CA TYR A 94 -19.15 -3.87 -5.95
C TYR A 94 -18.74 -2.38 -5.96
N TYR A 95 -19.27 -1.64 -4.98
CA TYR A 95 -18.78 -0.31 -4.66
C TYR A 95 -17.31 -0.40 -4.21
N HIS A 96 -16.45 0.39 -4.82
CA HIS A 96 -15.04 0.44 -4.45
C HIS A 96 -14.39 1.79 -4.79
N VAL A 97 -13.31 2.06 -4.08
CA VAL A 97 -12.39 3.15 -4.39
C VAL A 97 -11.05 2.53 -4.77
N VAL A 98 -10.52 2.90 -5.93
CA VAL A 98 -9.15 2.54 -6.30
C VAL A 98 -8.35 3.82 -6.54
N HIS A 99 -7.13 3.87 -6.03
CA HIS A 99 -6.24 5.01 -6.20
C HIS A 99 -4.78 4.58 -6.38
N THR A 100 -4.00 5.45 -7.00
CA THR A 100 -2.55 5.28 -7.12
C THR A 100 -1.88 5.45 -5.76
N THR A 101 -0.79 4.71 -5.53
CA THR A 101 0.00 4.79 -4.29
C THR A 101 1.27 5.63 -4.49
N TRP A 102 1.97 5.96 -3.41
CA TRP A 102 3.20 6.75 -3.39
C TRP A 102 4.25 6.37 -4.45
N SER A 103 4.38 5.07 -4.74
CA SER A 103 5.41 4.57 -5.66
C SER A 103 4.89 4.34 -7.08
N HIS A 104 3.69 4.82 -7.38
CA HIS A 104 3.10 4.73 -8.71
C HIS A 104 3.90 5.51 -9.75
N THR A 105 4.03 4.90 -10.94
CA THR A 105 4.48 5.56 -12.16
C THR A 105 3.61 5.09 -13.33
N PRO A 106 3.45 5.87 -14.42
CA PRO A 106 2.69 5.43 -15.58
C PRO A 106 3.22 4.13 -16.20
N ALA A 107 4.55 3.94 -16.20
CA ALA A 107 5.19 2.73 -16.73
C ALA A 107 5.03 1.51 -15.81
N ARG A 108 4.81 1.72 -14.52
CA ARG A 108 4.58 0.65 -13.53
C ARG A 108 3.51 1.11 -12.55
N PRO A 109 2.24 0.95 -12.89
CA PRO A 109 1.14 1.29 -12.01
C PRO A 109 1.24 0.57 -10.67
N LYS A 110 0.96 1.32 -9.59
CA LYS A 110 0.83 0.80 -8.23
C LYS A 110 -0.40 1.40 -7.61
N LEU A 111 -1.32 0.52 -7.23
CA LEU A 111 -2.66 0.90 -6.85
C LEU A 111 -3.02 0.32 -5.49
N ARG A 112 -3.98 0.97 -4.83
CA ARG A 112 -4.71 0.43 -3.69
C ARG A 112 -6.19 0.51 -3.98
N LEU A 113 -6.86 -0.61 -3.80
CA LEU A 113 -8.29 -0.74 -3.95
C LEU A 113 -8.90 -1.02 -2.58
N VAL A 114 -9.98 -0.31 -2.26
CA VAL A 114 -10.70 -0.39 -0.99
C VAL A 114 -12.15 -0.77 -1.28
N LEU A 115 -12.60 -1.89 -0.72
CA LEU A 115 -13.98 -2.36 -0.78
C LEU A 115 -14.59 -2.30 0.63
N PRO A 116 -15.50 -1.37 0.90
CA PRO A 116 -16.28 -1.39 2.12
C PRO A 116 -17.14 -2.65 2.20
N LEU A 117 -17.22 -3.24 3.38
CA LEU A 117 -18.06 -4.41 3.63
C LEU A 117 -19.48 -3.99 4.00
N ALA A 118 -20.47 -4.79 3.62
CA ALA A 118 -21.88 -4.56 3.97
C ALA A 118 -22.11 -4.62 5.50
N ALA A 119 -21.36 -5.47 6.17
CA ALA A 119 -21.25 -5.53 7.62
C ALA A 119 -19.80 -5.83 8.02
N PRO A 120 -19.33 -5.32 9.15
CA PRO A 120 -18.01 -5.68 9.67
C PRO A 120 -17.90 -7.18 9.91
N ILE A 121 -16.72 -7.75 9.64
CA ILE A 121 -16.41 -9.16 9.91
C ILE A 121 -15.43 -9.28 11.07
N ARG A 122 -15.34 -10.48 11.65
CA ARG A 122 -14.37 -10.80 12.67
C ARG A 122 -12.96 -10.94 12.08
N PRO A 123 -11.89 -10.66 12.84
CA PRO A 123 -10.52 -10.76 12.35
C PRO A 123 -10.13 -12.16 11.84
N GLU A 124 -10.64 -13.21 12.46
CA GLU A 124 -10.39 -14.59 12.04
C GLU A 124 -10.97 -14.92 10.65
N ASP A 125 -12.03 -14.26 10.23
CA ASP A 125 -12.67 -14.44 8.92
C ASP A 125 -11.92 -13.71 7.79
N PHE A 126 -11.07 -12.76 8.13
CA PHE A 126 -10.36 -11.93 7.13
C PHE A 126 -9.49 -12.75 6.18
N ARG A 127 -8.85 -13.80 6.65
CA ARG A 127 -8.00 -14.67 5.82
C ARG A 127 -8.79 -15.34 4.70
N ALA A 128 -10.01 -15.81 4.99
CA ALA A 128 -10.88 -16.42 3.99
C ALA A 128 -11.33 -15.39 2.95
N LEU A 129 -11.71 -14.18 3.39
CA LEU A 129 -12.06 -13.08 2.51
C LEU A 129 -10.89 -12.67 1.60
N PHE A 130 -9.68 -12.56 2.15
CA PHE A 130 -8.52 -12.21 1.35
C PHE A 130 -8.16 -13.29 0.33
N ALA A 131 -8.23 -14.57 0.72
CA ALA A 131 -7.98 -15.70 -0.19
C ALA A 131 -9.01 -15.73 -1.36
N TRP A 132 -10.28 -15.43 -1.08
CA TRP A 132 -11.29 -15.27 -2.13
C TRP A 132 -10.93 -14.13 -3.09
N ALA A 133 -10.45 -12.99 -2.57
CA ALA A 133 -10.03 -11.86 -3.39
C ALA A 133 -8.81 -12.19 -4.27
N GLU A 134 -7.83 -12.91 -3.74
CA GLU A 134 -6.68 -13.40 -4.52
C GLU A 134 -7.13 -14.29 -5.68
N ALA A 135 -8.01 -15.25 -5.42
CA ALA A 135 -8.53 -16.14 -6.46
C ALA A 135 -9.33 -15.37 -7.51
N ARG A 136 -10.19 -14.42 -7.08
CA ARG A 136 -10.99 -13.57 -7.98
C ARG A 136 -10.12 -12.73 -8.92
N THR A 137 -8.98 -12.26 -8.47
CA THR A 137 -8.04 -11.43 -9.24
C THR A 137 -6.93 -12.23 -9.93
N HIS A 138 -7.04 -13.55 -9.97
CA HIS A 138 -5.97 -14.42 -10.49
C HIS A 138 -4.60 -14.10 -9.86
N PHE A 139 -4.59 -13.82 -8.54
CA PHE A 139 -3.40 -13.50 -7.76
C PHE A 139 -2.65 -12.23 -8.21
N ALA A 140 -3.35 -11.28 -8.85
CA ALA A 140 -2.77 -9.99 -9.22
C ALA A 140 -2.53 -9.05 -8.03
N VAL A 141 -3.12 -9.34 -6.85
CA VAL A 141 -2.95 -8.55 -5.63
C VAL A 141 -1.72 -8.98 -4.83
N ASP A 142 -1.11 -8.03 -4.10
CA ASP A 142 0.05 -8.31 -3.25
C ASP A 142 -0.34 -9.22 -2.07
N PRO A 143 0.25 -10.42 -1.97
CA PRO A 143 -0.06 -11.38 -0.90
C PRO A 143 0.33 -10.90 0.50
N THR A 144 1.15 -9.87 0.63
CA THR A 144 1.49 -9.28 1.93
C THR A 144 0.28 -8.62 2.62
N GLY A 145 -0.82 -8.40 1.88
CA GLY A 145 -2.11 -7.93 2.40
C GLY A 145 -2.88 -8.93 3.27
N ARG A 146 -2.42 -10.19 3.38
CA ARG A 146 -3.09 -11.25 4.16
C ARG A 146 -3.12 -11.00 5.68
N GLY A 147 -2.23 -10.14 6.19
CA GLY A 147 -2.18 -9.79 7.61
C GLY A 147 -3.32 -8.84 7.98
N VAL A 148 -4.21 -9.25 8.88
CA VAL A 148 -5.39 -8.46 9.28
C VAL A 148 -5.01 -7.15 9.97
N SER A 149 -3.93 -7.11 10.75
CA SER A 149 -3.45 -5.92 11.48
C SER A 149 -2.71 -4.90 10.59
N ARG A 150 -2.72 -5.10 9.27
CA ARG A 150 -2.01 -4.23 8.34
C ARG A 150 -2.58 -2.82 8.32
N ALA A 151 -1.72 -1.83 8.55
CA ALA A 151 -2.03 -0.43 8.31
C ALA A 151 -1.55 -0.01 6.91
N HIS A 152 -2.28 0.92 6.33
CA HIS A 152 -2.08 1.42 4.98
C HIS A 152 -1.72 2.90 5.01
N ALA A 153 -0.77 3.32 4.18
CA ALA A 153 -0.49 4.74 4.01
C ALA A 153 -1.72 5.46 3.43
N MET A 154 -1.99 6.67 3.93
CA MET A 154 -2.98 7.55 3.32
C MET A 154 -2.64 7.80 1.83
N PRO A 155 -3.65 8.06 0.98
CA PRO A 155 -3.41 8.39 -0.43
C PRO A 155 -2.67 9.73 -0.55
N VAL A 156 -1.36 9.63 -0.75
CA VAL A 156 -0.46 10.78 -0.90
C VAL A 156 0.47 10.55 -2.09
N THR A 157 1.02 11.62 -2.65
CA THR A 157 1.97 11.59 -3.75
C THR A 157 3.34 12.13 -3.31
N PRO A 158 4.43 11.73 -3.96
CA PRO A 158 5.77 12.21 -3.63
C PRO A 158 5.99 13.71 -3.93
N SER A 159 5.21 14.29 -4.83
CA SER A 159 5.21 15.71 -5.19
C SER A 159 3.87 16.10 -5.80
N GLU A 160 3.63 17.40 -5.96
CA GLU A 160 2.42 17.94 -6.61
C GLU A 160 2.29 17.49 -8.07
N ASP A 161 3.41 17.39 -8.78
CA ASP A 161 3.48 16.99 -10.19
C ASP A 161 3.50 15.47 -10.39
N ALA A 162 3.52 14.66 -9.30
CA ALA A 162 3.54 13.22 -9.43
C ALA A 162 2.23 12.71 -10.04
N PRO A 163 2.30 11.77 -10.99
CA PRO A 163 1.11 11.19 -11.60
C PRO A 163 0.23 10.53 -10.55
N ARG A 164 -1.06 10.87 -10.58
CA ARG A 164 -2.05 10.35 -9.63
C ARG A 164 -3.38 10.14 -10.33
N GLN A 165 -4.06 9.08 -9.94
CA GLN A 165 -5.38 8.73 -10.42
C GLN A 165 -6.21 8.14 -9.28
N ALA A 166 -7.52 8.32 -9.34
CA ALA A 166 -8.47 7.65 -8.46
C ALA A 166 -9.78 7.42 -9.23
N ILE A 167 -10.42 6.30 -8.93
CA ILE A 167 -11.75 5.94 -9.41
C ILE A 167 -12.60 5.63 -8.19
N VAL A 168 -13.79 6.22 -8.13
CA VAL A 168 -14.87 5.82 -7.22
C VAL A 168 -15.92 5.12 -8.08
N ALA A 169 -16.00 3.81 -7.97
CA ALA A 169 -16.96 3.01 -8.73
C ALA A 169 -18.22 2.77 -7.90
N PRO A 170 -19.40 3.13 -8.41
CA PRO A 170 -20.66 2.82 -7.74
C PRO A 170 -20.94 1.31 -7.80
N GLY A 171 -21.70 0.82 -6.83
CA GLY A 171 -22.08 -0.58 -6.77
C GLY A 171 -22.63 -0.97 -5.41
N GLU A 172 -22.81 -2.27 -5.20
CA GLU A 172 -23.21 -2.85 -3.92
C GLU A 172 -22.06 -2.93 -2.96
N LEU A 173 -22.30 -2.85 -1.66
CA LEU A 173 -21.29 -3.15 -0.66
C LEU A 173 -20.95 -4.64 -0.72
N LEU A 174 -19.67 -4.97 -0.53
CA LEU A 174 -19.23 -6.36 -0.52
C LEU A 174 -19.79 -7.07 0.72
N ASP A 175 -20.60 -8.10 0.50
CA ASP A 175 -21.17 -8.92 1.58
C ASP A 175 -20.54 -10.33 1.59
N PRO A 176 -19.55 -10.58 2.43
CA PRO A 176 -18.88 -11.88 2.51
C PRO A 176 -19.80 -13.02 3.00
N VAL A 177 -20.86 -12.70 3.74
CA VAL A 177 -21.83 -13.69 4.21
C VAL A 177 -22.70 -14.20 3.08
N THR A 178 -23.29 -13.29 2.31
CA THR A 178 -24.10 -13.63 1.12
C THR A 178 -23.28 -14.40 0.08
N LEU A 179 -21.99 -14.13 -0.02
CA LEU A 179 -21.07 -14.85 -0.92
C LEU A 179 -20.64 -16.23 -0.37
N GLY A 180 -21.05 -16.58 0.85
CA GLY A 180 -20.64 -17.84 1.50
C GLY A 180 -19.17 -17.92 1.86
N ILE A 181 -18.48 -16.77 1.96
CA ILE A 181 -17.05 -16.71 2.31
C ILE A 181 -16.87 -16.82 3.82
N VAL A 182 -17.76 -16.17 4.57
CA VAL A 182 -17.78 -16.21 6.04
C VAL A 182 -19.16 -16.63 6.54
N ALA A 183 -19.19 -17.24 7.71
CA ALA A 183 -20.45 -17.63 8.35
C ALA A 183 -21.23 -16.40 8.82
N ALA A 184 -22.56 -16.47 8.77
CA ALA A 184 -23.40 -15.47 9.40
C ALA A 184 -23.09 -15.38 10.91
N PRO A 185 -23.07 -14.19 11.52
CA PRO A 185 -22.91 -14.08 12.96
C PRO A 185 -24.04 -14.83 13.65
N SER A 186 -23.69 -15.62 14.67
CA SER A 186 -24.71 -16.26 15.50
C SER A 186 -25.62 -15.18 16.12
N PRO A 187 -26.95 -15.37 16.15
CA PRO A 187 -27.82 -14.44 16.83
C PRO A 187 -27.36 -14.31 18.29
N VAL A 188 -27.18 -13.08 18.73
CA VAL A 188 -26.90 -12.79 20.15
C VAL A 188 -28.13 -13.22 20.94
N PRO A 189 -27.99 -14.06 21.96
CA PRO A 189 -29.12 -14.53 22.75
C PRO A 189 -29.79 -13.38 23.54
#